data_0982d944f1a88484ec23c99d4dcae065
#
_entry.id   0982d944f1a88484ec23c99d4dcae065
#
_cell.length_a   1.000
_cell.length_b   1.000
_cell.length_c   1.000
_cell.angle_alpha   90.00
_cell.angle_beta   90.00
_cell.angle_gamma   90.00
#
_symmetry.space_group_name_H-M   'P 1'
#
loop_
_entity.id
_entity.type
_entity.pdbx_description
1 polymer ?
#
loop_
_entity_poly.entity_id
_entity_poly.type
_entity_poly.pdbx_seq_one_letter_code
_entity_poly.pdbx_strand_id
1 'polypeptide(L)'
;MCIRDNVQGEYYLTDVVTMAADGTVEVPGRGRVGAFRIDDVWQTEGVNDRVQLARMNAEVNRRIVTGWMRAGVTVVDPISTWIQPDVDLANDVTLYPGVFLSGATTVGAGATVGPEATVTDSEIREGATVTRSEVTLAVVGEGVRVGPFSNIRPGSVLDRDAKVGAFVETKNTHVATEAAIPHLAYVGDSEVAAGSSVVAGSILSRECAAPATDSDSTSDSQDDTPNPEADQ
;
A
#
# COMPACT_ATOMS: atom_id res chain seq x y z
N MET A 1 -6.13 -51.47 19.07
CA MET A 1 -5.84 -50.16 19.64
C MET A 1 -6.81 -49.15 19.02
N CYS A 2 -7.69 -48.54 19.82
CA CYS A 2 -8.70 -47.65 19.25
C CYS A 2 -8.07 -46.27 19.08
N ILE A 3 -7.91 -45.84 17.83
CA ILE A 3 -7.31 -44.53 17.44
C ILE A 3 -8.12 -43.32 18.00
N ARG A 4 -9.22 -43.56 18.71
CA ARG A 4 -10.13 -42.52 19.23
C ARG A 4 -9.97 -42.20 20.74
N ASP A 5 -8.97 -42.77 21.41
CA ASP A 5 -8.79 -42.58 22.87
C ASP A 5 -8.05 -41.26 23.20
N ASN A 6 -8.48 -40.16 22.57
CA ASN A 6 -8.04 -38.82 22.95
C ASN A 6 -9.22 -37.98 23.49
N VAL A 7 -8.92 -36.92 24.22
CA VAL A 7 -9.92 -36.07 24.90
C VAL A 7 -10.91 -35.43 23.93
N GLN A 8 -10.53 -35.33 22.63
CA GLN A 8 -11.32 -34.69 21.58
C GLN A 8 -12.11 -35.68 20.72
N GLY A 9 -11.86 -37.00 20.85
CA GLY A 9 -12.49 -38.04 20.03
C GLY A 9 -12.12 -38.02 18.57
N GLU A 10 -11.01 -37.37 18.21
CA GLU A 10 -10.52 -37.21 16.85
C GLU A 10 -9.40 -38.20 16.52
N TYR A 11 -9.16 -38.41 15.20
CA TYR A 11 -8.01 -39.16 14.72
C TYR A 11 -6.81 -38.22 14.55
N TYR A 12 -5.72 -38.50 15.24
CA TYR A 12 -4.49 -37.74 15.03
C TYR A 12 -3.64 -38.35 13.90
N LEU A 13 -3.20 -37.52 12.98
CA LEU A 13 -2.31 -37.92 11.90
C LEU A 13 -0.99 -38.51 12.46
N THR A 14 -0.55 -38.05 13.62
CA THR A 14 0.63 -38.57 14.34
C THR A 14 0.51 -40.02 14.74
N ASP A 15 -0.72 -40.56 14.93
CA ASP A 15 -0.94 -41.98 15.26
C ASP A 15 -0.50 -42.88 14.12
N VAL A 16 -0.61 -42.42 12.86
CA VAL A 16 -0.13 -43.14 11.69
C VAL A 16 1.38 -43.39 11.75
N VAL A 17 2.14 -42.42 12.26
CA VAL A 17 3.59 -42.52 12.45
C VAL A 17 3.91 -43.60 13.48
N THR A 18 3.18 -43.61 14.60
CA THR A 18 3.33 -44.66 15.64
C THR A 18 2.99 -46.04 15.11
N MET A 19 1.86 -46.19 14.40
CA MET A 19 1.43 -47.41 13.78
C MET A 19 2.40 -47.95 12.73
N ALA A 20 3.05 -47.08 11.98
CA ALA A 20 4.06 -47.43 11.03
C ALA A 20 5.42 -47.79 11.69
N ALA A 21 5.72 -47.16 12.85
CA ALA A 21 6.95 -47.45 13.59
C ALA A 21 6.91 -48.75 14.36
N ASP A 22 5.74 -49.14 14.90
CA ASP A 22 5.53 -50.39 15.66
C ASP A 22 5.14 -51.59 14.74
N GLY A 23 4.99 -51.35 13.45
CA GLY A 23 4.65 -52.38 12.45
C GLY A 23 3.17 -52.73 12.39
N THR A 24 2.28 -51.98 13.03
CA THR A 24 0.82 -52.17 12.98
C THR A 24 0.25 -51.91 11.60
N VAL A 25 0.93 -51.08 10.79
CA VAL A 25 0.59 -50.78 9.39
C VAL A 25 1.80 -51.01 8.51
N GLU A 26 1.65 -51.89 7.49
CA GLU A 26 2.68 -52.06 6.46
C GLU A 26 2.68 -50.88 5.50
N VAL A 27 3.84 -50.23 5.35
CA VAL A 27 4.05 -49.17 4.35
C VAL A 27 4.70 -49.78 3.11
N PRO A 28 3.98 -49.99 1.99
CA PRO A 28 4.52 -50.63 0.81
C PRO A 28 5.76 -49.91 0.27
N GLY A 29 6.86 -50.63 0.09
CA GLY A 29 8.07 -50.17 -0.60
C GLY A 29 9.07 -49.38 0.24
N ARG A 30 8.85 -49.14 1.56
CA ARG A 30 9.82 -48.46 2.43
C ARG A 30 9.84 -49.09 3.81
N GLY A 31 10.96 -49.63 4.22
CA GLY A 31 11.11 -50.48 5.35
C GLY A 31 11.23 -49.89 6.73
N ARG A 32 11.18 -48.55 6.94
CA ARG A 32 11.29 -47.94 8.28
C ARG A 32 10.78 -46.52 8.30
N VAL A 33 10.14 -46.11 9.40
CA VAL A 33 9.87 -44.73 9.76
C VAL A 33 11.15 -44.07 10.20
N GLY A 34 11.50 -42.94 9.60
CA GLY A 34 12.66 -42.12 9.98
C GLY A 34 12.22 -40.76 10.59
N ALA A 35 13.02 -40.25 11.50
CA ALA A 35 12.84 -38.91 12.02
C ALA A 35 13.84 -37.98 11.32
N PHE A 36 13.34 -36.83 10.83
CA PHE A 36 14.18 -35.75 10.35
C PHE A 36 14.10 -34.60 11.36
N ARG A 37 15.24 -34.21 11.92
CA ARG A 37 15.32 -33.09 12.88
C ARG A 37 15.45 -31.78 12.11
N ILE A 38 14.61 -30.83 12.45
CA ILE A 38 14.73 -29.44 12.00
C ILE A 38 15.17 -28.58 13.19
N ASP A 39 16.07 -27.64 12.93
CA ASP A 39 16.60 -26.76 13.98
C ASP A 39 15.71 -25.54 14.22
N ASP A 40 14.94 -25.13 13.23
CA ASP A 40 14.01 -24.01 13.33
C ASP A 40 12.57 -24.50 13.60
N VAL A 41 12.20 -24.47 14.87
CA VAL A 41 10.87 -24.96 15.34
C VAL A 41 9.68 -24.20 14.68
N TRP A 42 9.88 -22.96 14.25
CA TRP A 42 8.85 -22.17 13.60
C TRP A 42 8.39 -22.75 12.26
N GLN A 43 9.23 -23.56 11.61
CA GLN A 43 8.87 -24.22 10.35
C GLN A 43 7.81 -25.33 10.52
N THR A 44 7.60 -25.78 11.75
CA THR A 44 6.64 -26.84 12.08
C THR A 44 5.53 -26.37 13.03
N GLU A 45 5.57 -25.11 13.43
CA GLU A 45 4.56 -24.55 14.32
C GLU A 45 3.20 -24.48 13.61
N GLY A 46 2.16 -25.00 14.24
CA GLY A 46 0.79 -24.94 13.76
C GLY A 46 0.05 -23.72 14.30
N VAL A 47 -0.94 -23.26 13.56
CA VAL A 47 -1.81 -22.15 13.98
C VAL A 47 -3.23 -22.66 14.16
N ASN A 48 -3.71 -22.72 15.41
CA ASN A 48 -5.05 -23.19 15.75
C ASN A 48 -5.96 -22.06 16.28
N ASP A 49 -5.38 -20.95 16.71
CA ASP A 49 -6.12 -19.80 17.23
C ASP A 49 -5.46 -18.47 16.81
N ARG A 50 -6.15 -17.37 17.13
CA ARG A 50 -5.69 -16.01 16.77
C ARG A 50 -4.47 -15.55 17.59
N VAL A 51 -4.25 -16.12 18.76
CA VAL A 51 -3.07 -15.82 19.59
C VAL A 51 -1.83 -16.43 18.93
N GLN A 52 -1.94 -17.68 18.49
CA GLN A 52 -0.87 -18.36 17.75
C GLN A 52 -0.62 -17.66 16.40
N LEU A 53 -1.68 -17.26 15.68
CA LEU A 53 -1.54 -16.46 14.44
C LEU A 53 -0.79 -15.16 14.68
N ALA A 54 -1.13 -14.41 15.73
CA ALA A 54 -0.45 -13.16 16.06
C ALA A 54 1.04 -13.37 16.38
N ARG A 55 1.39 -14.44 17.09
CA ARG A 55 2.77 -14.81 17.39
C ARG A 55 3.55 -15.18 16.11
N MET A 56 2.91 -15.95 15.22
CA MET A 56 3.52 -16.32 13.95
C MET A 56 3.77 -15.11 13.07
N ASN A 57 2.80 -14.21 12.93
CA ASN A 57 2.97 -12.95 12.19
C ASN A 57 4.10 -12.09 12.76
N ALA A 58 4.20 -11.97 14.09
CA ALA A 58 5.27 -11.22 14.73
C ALA A 58 6.65 -11.84 14.46
N GLU A 59 6.77 -13.17 14.46
CA GLU A 59 8.03 -13.86 14.14
C GLU A 59 8.41 -13.69 12.66
N VAL A 60 7.44 -13.79 11.72
CA VAL A 60 7.69 -13.54 10.29
C VAL A 60 8.17 -12.10 10.09
N ASN A 61 7.46 -11.12 10.66
CA ASN A 61 7.86 -9.72 10.58
C ASN A 61 9.27 -9.49 11.16
N ARG A 62 9.56 -10.05 12.33
CA ARG A 62 10.89 -9.98 12.94
C ARG A 62 11.99 -10.50 12.03
N ARG A 63 11.74 -11.59 11.30
CA ARG A 63 12.71 -12.16 10.33
C ARG A 63 12.91 -11.23 9.14
N ILE A 64 11.83 -10.69 8.57
CA ILE A 64 11.89 -9.75 7.45
C ILE A 64 12.66 -8.49 7.85
N VAL A 65 12.29 -7.84 8.96
CA VAL A 65 12.96 -6.64 9.47
C VAL A 65 14.44 -6.90 9.75
N THR A 66 14.77 -8.03 10.38
CA THR A 66 16.17 -8.44 10.63
C THR A 66 16.94 -8.65 9.34
N GLY A 67 16.29 -9.22 8.32
CA GLY A 67 16.87 -9.39 6.98
C GLY A 67 17.26 -8.05 6.36
N TRP A 68 16.36 -7.09 6.36
CA TRP A 68 16.59 -5.75 5.83
C TRP A 68 17.66 -4.98 6.61
N MET A 69 17.67 -5.06 7.94
CA MET A 69 18.75 -4.46 8.76
C MET A 69 20.12 -5.01 8.39
N ARG A 70 20.24 -6.31 8.12
CA ARG A 70 21.50 -6.93 7.67
C ARG A 70 21.88 -6.55 6.24
N ALA A 71 20.88 -6.19 5.43
CA ALA A 71 21.05 -5.72 4.05
C ALA A 71 21.36 -4.21 3.97
N GLY A 72 21.53 -3.50 5.10
CA GLY A 72 21.92 -2.09 5.12
C GLY A 72 20.78 -1.09 5.32
N VAL A 73 19.60 -1.55 5.71
CA VAL A 73 18.47 -0.67 6.08
C VAL A 73 18.57 -0.30 7.56
N THR A 74 18.39 0.96 7.89
CA THR A 74 18.30 1.45 9.28
C THR A 74 16.84 1.38 9.75
N VAL A 75 16.55 0.55 10.74
CA VAL A 75 15.24 0.49 11.40
C VAL A 75 15.37 0.96 12.83
N VAL A 76 14.80 2.13 13.15
CA VAL A 76 14.96 2.78 14.47
C VAL A 76 14.23 2.01 15.56
N ASP A 77 13.05 1.49 15.28
CA ASP A 77 12.29 0.62 16.18
C ASP A 77 11.77 -0.61 15.43
N PRO A 78 12.49 -1.74 15.53
CA PRO A 78 12.09 -2.98 14.87
C PRO A 78 10.77 -3.58 15.37
N ILE A 79 10.29 -3.18 16.56
CA ILE A 79 9.07 -3.75 17.15
C ILE A 79 7.82 -3.12 16.53
N SER A 80 7.83 -1.80 16.34
CA SER A 80 6.70 -1.07 15.76
C SER A 80 6.74 -0.96 14.23
N THR A 81 7.80 -1.48 13.59
CA THR A 81 7.95 -1.48 12.12
C THR A 81 7.43 -2.79 11.55
N TRP A 82 6.52 -2.70 10.59
CA TRP A 82 5.95 -3.85 9.90
C TRP A 82 6.21 -3.78 8.41
N ILE A 83 6.78 -4.86 7.85
CA ILE A 83 7.15 -4.95 6.44
C ILE A 83 6.62 -6.26 5.87
N GLN A 84 5.79 -6.19 4.84
CA GLN A 84 5.30 -7.38 4.14
C GLN A 84 6.39 -8.01 3.26
N PRO A 85 6.27 -9.32 2.93
CA PRO A 85 7.32 -10.05 2.19
C PRO A 85 7.64 -9.52 0.80
N ASP A 86 6.65 -8.89 0.13
CA ASP A 86 6.78 -8.42 -1.26
C ASP A 86 7.39 -7.01 -1.38
N VAL A 87 7.68 -6.38 -0.23
CA VAL A 87 8.34 -5.05 -0.16
C VAL A 87 9.82 -5.17 -0.49
N ASP A 88 10.32 -4.26 -1.31
CA ASP A 88 11.74 -4.16 -1.64
C ASP A 88 12.34 -2.83 -1.13
N LEU A 89 13.49 -2.92 -0.44
CA LEU A 89 14.17 -1.79 0.16
C LEU A 89 15.62 -1.71 -0.34
N ALA A 90 16.00 -0.54 -0.82
CA ALA A 90 17.40 -0.28 -1.17
C ALA A 90 18.29 -0.04 0.08
N ASN A 91 19.60 0.04 -0.14
CA ASN A 91 20.56 0.37 0.90
C ASN A 91 20.35 1.77 1.46
N ASP A 92 20.74 1.99 2.70
CA ASP A 92 20.69 3.29 3.40
C ASP A 92 19.27 3.88 3.58
N VAL A 93 18.22 3.09 3.33
CA VAL A 93 16.85 3.46 3.72
C VAL A 93 16.77 3.56 5.23
N THR A 94 16.07 4.59 5.74
CA THR A 94 15.79 4.77 7.16
C THR A 94 14.31 4.67 7.45
N LEU A 95 13.93 3.73 8.32
CA LEU A 95 12.55 3.53 8.79
C LEU A 95 12.43 3.96 10.25
N TYR A 96 11.54 4.92 10.51
CA TYR A 96 11.22 5.41 11.84
C TYR A 96 10.07 4.61 12.49
N PRO A 97 9.82 4.77 13.81
CA PRO A 97 8.80 4.00 14.52
C PRO A 97 7.40 4.11 13.90
N GLY A 98 6.62 3.02 13.95
CA GLY A 98 5.24 2.99 13.50
C GLY A 98 5.06 2.95 11.97
N VAL A 99 6.08 2.55 11.24
CA VAL A 99 6.00 2.38 9.77
C VAL A 99 5.33 1.05 9.42
N PHE A 100 4.42 1.09 8.46
CA PHE A 100 3.81 -0.08 7.84
C PHE A 100 4.02 -0.04 6.32
N LEU A 101 4.76 -1.02 5.78
CA LEU A 101 5.01 -1.18 4.34
C LEU A 101 4.34 -2.44 3.84
N SER A 102 3.57 -2.33 2.76
CA SER A 102 2.78 -3.45 2.24
C SER A 102 2.67 -3.49 0.73
N GLY A 103 2.25 -4.64 0.21
CA GLY A 103 2.09 -4.87 -1.21
C GLY A 103 3.40 -4.78 -1.98
N ALA A 104 3.34 -4.46 -3.26
CA ALA A 104 4.50 -4.29 -4.13
C ALA A 104 5.21 -2.94 -3.93
N THR A 105 5.40 -2.53 -2.66
CA THR A 105 6.07 -1.27 -2.32
C THR A 105 7.57 -1.36 -2.51
N THR A 106 8.15 -0.35 -3.17
CA THR A 106 9.61 -0.21 -3.32
C THR A 106 10.10 1.09 -2.68
N VAL A 107 11.25 1.05 -1.98
CA VAL A 107 11.85 2.22 -1.35
C VAL A 107 13.30 2.37 -1.79
N GLY A 108 13.60 3.49 -2.45
CA GLY A 108 14.90 3.82 -3.02
C GLY A 108 15.95 4.21 -1.99
N ALA A 109 17.21 4.21 -2.43
CA ALA A 109 18.37 4.46 -1.59
C ALA A 109 18.30 5.81 -0.85
N GLY A 110 18.70 5.83 0.41
CA GLY A 110 18.74 7.05 1.23
C GLY A 110 17.37 7.65 1.55
N ALA A 111 16.27 7.01 1.13
CA ALA A 111 14.93 7.49 1.47
C ALA A 111 14.62 7.32 2.96
N THR A 112 13.76 8.16 3.48
CA THR A 112 13.34 8.18 4.88
C THR A 112 11.84 8.01 4.97
N VAL A 113 11.36 7.00 5.71
CA VAL A 113 9.94 6.74 5.91
C VAL A 113 9.60 6.73 7.40
N GLY A 114 8.55 7.45 7.75
CA GLY A 114 8.08 7.56 9.14
C GLY A 114 8.50 8.87 9.83
N PRO A 115 8.18 9.00 11.13
CA PRO A 115 7.39 8.04 11.92
C PRO A 115 5.93 7.94 11.48
N GLU A 116 5.25 6.86 11.90
CA GLU A 116 3.79 6.68 11.72
C GLU A 116 3.36 6.90 10.25
N ALA A 117 4.02 6.24 9.31
CA ALA A 117 3.71 6.30 7.89
C ALA A 117 3.26 4.92 7.38
N THR A 118 2.25 4.94 6.51
CA THR A 118 1.76 3.75 5.82
C THR A 118 2.00 3.89 4.33
N VAL A 119 2.64 2.89 3.72
CA VAL A 119 2.91 2.87 2.28
C VAL A 119 2.44 1.53 1.71
N THR A 120 1.56 1.59 0.72
CA THR A 120 0.96 0.40 0.09
C THR A 120 1.06 0.49 -1.43
N ASP A 121 1.57 -0.57 -2.06
CA ASP A 121 1.65 -0.69 -3.53
C ASP A 121 2.22 0.56 -4.22
N SER A 122 3.29 1.14 -3.65
CA SER A 122 3.80 2.45 -4.07
C SER A 122 5.31 2.46 -4.25
N GLU A 123 5.79 3.38 -5.07
CA GLU A 123 7.21 3.60 -5.32
C GLU A 123 7.68 4.86 -4.59
N ILE A 124 8.60 4.71 -3.64
CA ILE A 124 9.29 5.82 -2.96
C ILE A 124 10.72 5.87 -3.52
N ARG A 125 11.07 6.90 -4.25
CA ARG A 125 12.37 7.01 -4.92
C ARG A 125 13.46 7.54 -4.00
N GLU A 126 14.68 7.57 -4.56
CA GLU A 126 15.91 7.94 -3.86
C GLU A 126 15.79 9.27 -3.10
N GLY A 127 16.26 9.30 -1.85
CA GLY A 127 16.30 10.49 -1.01
C GLY A 127 14.95 11.08 -0.63
N ALA A 128 13.84 10.47 -1.03
CA ALA A 128 12.51 10.94 -0.68
C ALA A 128 12.22 10.81 0.82
N THR A 129 11.35 11.64 1.34
CA THR A 129 10.93 11.65 2.73
C THR A 129 9.42 11.58 2.84
N VAL A 130 8.91 10.57 3.56
CA VAL A 130 7.47 10.42 3.86
C VAL A 130 7.28 10.41 5.37
N THR A 131 6.61 11.41 5.93
CA THR A 131 6.44 11.58 7.38
C THR A 131 4.96 11.57 7.75
N ARG A 132 4.55 10.71 8.71
CA ARG A 132 3.18 10.67 9.27
C ARG A 132 2.09 10.77 8.22
N SER A 133 2.22 10.01 7.15
CA SER A 133 1.38 10.14 5.96
C SER A 133 1.03 8.78 5.39
N GLU A 134 -0.03 8.75 4.61
CA GLU A 134 -0.45 7.57 3.87
C GLU A 134 -0.14 7.75 2.38
N VAL A 135 0.44 6.71 1.78
CA VAL A 135 0.77 6.67 0.33
C VAL A 135 0.25 5.35 -0.22
N THR A 136 -0.66 5.42 -1.18
CA THR A 136 -1.28 4.23 -1.78
C THR A 136 -1.31 4.32 -3.29
N LEU A 137 -0.80 3.28 -4.00
CA LEU A 137 -0.79 3.18 -5.46
C LEU A 137 -0.27 4.47 -6.13
N ALA A 138 0.85 4.99 -5.63
CA ALA A 138 1.40 6.28 -6.03
C ALA A 138 2.92 6.21 -6.24
N VAL A 139 3.46 7.22 -6.94
CA VAL A 139 4.89 7.39 -7.14
C VAL A 139 5.35 8.66 -6.44
N VAL A 140 6.26 8.50 -5.50
CA VAL A 140 6.94 9.59 -4.79
C VAL A 140 8.35 9.70 -5.33
N GLY A 141 8.62 10.70 -6.14
CA GLY A 141 9.85 10.93 -6.89
C GLY A 141 11.07 11.21 -6.01
N GLU A 142 12.22 11.31 -6.67
CA GLU A 142 13.51 11.59 -6.04
C GLU A 142 13.47 12.91 -5.23
N GLY A 143 13.96 12.88 -3.99
CA GLY A 143 14.05 14.07 -3.13
C GLY A 143 12.71 14.68 -2.68
N VAL A 144 11.58 14.06 -3.06
CA VAL A 144 10.24 14.53 -2.69
C VAL A 144 10.06 14.51 -1.17
N ARG A 145 9.30 15.48 -0.67
CA ARG A 145 8.92 15.53 0.74
C ARG A 145 7.42 15.48 0.91
N VAL A 146 6.92 14.48 1.64
CA VAL A 146 5.50 14.28 1.94
C VAL A 146 5.25 14.38 3.43
N GLY A 147 4.24 15.16 3.79
CA GLY A 147 3.70 15.20 5.14
C GLY A 147 4.09 16.42 5.98
N PRO A 148 3.71 16.38 7.24
CA PRO A 148 2.94 15.31 7.91
C PRO A 148 1.43 15.35 7.63
N PHE A 149 0.73 14.24 7.93
CA PHE A 149 -0.72 14.10 7.84
C PHE A 149 -1.29 14.31 6.43
N SER A 150 -0.57 13.83 5.44
CA SER A 150 -0.99 13.89 4.04
C SER A 150 -1.45 12.52 3.55
N ASN A 151 -2.38 12.53 2.60
CA ASN A 151 -2.90 11.33 1.96
C ASN A 151 -2.62 11.38 0.45
N ILE A 152 -1.65 10.60 0.01
CA ILE A 152 -1.28 10.46 -1.41
C ILE A 152 -2.01 9.26 -1.97
N ARG A 153 -3.10 9.52 -2.66
CA ARG A 153 -4.03 8.50 -3.15
C ARG A 153 -3.66 7.97 -4.53
N PRO A 154 -4.31 6.87 -4.95
CA PRO A 154 -4.03 6.21 -6.22
C PRO A 154 -3.93 7.13 -7.42
N GLY A 155 -2.95 6.84 -8.29
CA GLY A 155 -2.69 7.60 -9.52
C GLY A 155 -1.94 8.91 -9.32
N SER A 156 -1.53 9.23 -8.09
CA SER A 156 -0.69 10.40 -7.84
C SER A 156 0.76 10.13 -8.20
N VAL A 157 1.35 11.06 -8.96
CA VAL A 157 2.77 11.06 -9.32
C VAL A 157 3.39 12.38 -8.88
N LEU A 158 4.36 12.29 -7.99
CA LEU A 158 5.11 13.45 -7.48
C LEU A 158 6.51 13.40 -8.10
N ASP A 159 6.85 14.37 -8.94
CA ASP A 159 8.16 14.42 -9.57
C ASP A 159 9.24 14.92 -8.61
N ARG A 160 10.50 14.93 -9.10
CA ARG A 160 11.68 15.30 -8.34
C ARG A 160 11.49 16.59 -7.53
N ASP A 161 11.94 16.55 -6.28
CA ASP A 161 11.97 17.68 -5.36
C ASP A 161 10.62 18.37 -5.10
N ALA A 162 9.51 17.76 -5.53
CA ALA A 162 8.18 18.27 -5.19
C ALA A 162 7.92 18.20 -3.69
N LYS A 163 7.05 19.08 -3.20
CA LYS A 163 6.75 19.21 -1.77
C LYS A 163 5.25 19.14 -1.54
N VAL A 164 4.83 18.15 -0.77
CA VAL A 164 3.45 18.01 -0.29
C VAL A 164 3.46 18.15 1.22
N GLY A 165 2.96 19.27 1.70
CA GLY A 165 2.97 19.61 3.12
C GLY A 165 1.78 19.06 3.89
N ALA A 166 1.54 19.63 5.09
CA ALA A 166 0.60 19.07 6.05
C ALA A 166 -0.87 19.14 5.61
N PHE A 167 -1.65 18.06 5.90
CA PHE A 167 -3.08 18.00 5.63
C PHE A 167 -3.43 18.21 4.15
N VAL A 168 -2.62 17.64 3.28
CA VAL A 168 -2.86 17.66 1.83
C VAL A 168 -3.36 16.28 1.40
N GLU A 169 -4.37 16.27 0.55
CA GLU A 169 -4.83 15.06 -0.13
C GLU A 169 -4.63 15.21 -1.63
N THR A 170 -4.04 14.20 -2.27
CA THR A 170 -3.89 14.12 -3.73
C THR A 170 -4.56 12.86 -4.27
N LYS A 171 -5.14 12.92 -5.46
CA LYS A 171 -5.74 11.78 -6.15
C LYS A 171 -5.58 11.95 -7.66
N ASN A 172 -5.04 10.92 -8.34
CA ASN A 172 -4.87 10.96 -9.79
C ASN A 172 -4.29 12.31 -10.27
N THR A 173 -3.18 12.71 -9.65
CA THR A 173 -2.60 14.05 -9.79
C THR A 173 -1.14 13.93 -10.18
N HIS A 174 -0.71 14.76 -11.10
CA HIS A 174 0.70 14.94 -11.43
C HIS A 174 1.22 16.24 -10.81
N VAL A 175 2.14 16.12 -9.87
CA VAL A 175 2.85 17.25 -9.25
C VAL A 175 4.23 17.31 -9.84
N ALA A 176 4.45 18.24 -10.75
CA ALA A 176 5.70 18.33 -11.50
C ALA A 176 6.89 18.79 -10.63
N THR A 177 8.08 18.69 -11.20
CA THR A 177 9.37 18.96 -10.54
C THR A 177 9.36 20.29 -9.76
N GLU A 178 9.85 20.25 -8.51
CA GLU A 178 9.97 21.43 -7.62
C GLU A 178 8.64 22.12 -7.29
N ALA A 179 7.50 21.58 -7.72
CA ALA A 179 6.20 22.14 -7.38
C ALA A 179 5.86 21.92 -5.90
N ALA A 180 5.04 22.80 -5.33
CA ALA A 180 4.69 22.76 -3.92
C ALA A 180 3.19 22.81 -3.68
N ILE A 181 2.70 21.92 -2.81
CA ILE A 181 1.36 21.96 -2.22
C ILE A 181 1.55 22.12 -0.71
N PRO A 182 1.59 23.36 -0.18
CA PRO A 182 2.14 23.60 1.17
C PRO A 182 1.33 23.00 2.30
N HIS A 183 0.02 23.19 2.34
CA HIS A 183 -0.87 22.65 3.38
C HIS A 183 -2.35 22.88 3.08
N LEU A 184 -3.21 22.06 3.74
CA LEU A 184 -4.68 22.23 3.75
C LEU A 184 -5.28 22.32 2.34
N ALA A 185 -4.86 21.47 1.42
CA ALA A 185 -5.35 21.47 0.04
C ALA A 185 -5.81 20.08 -0.42
N TYR A 186 -6.81 20.06 -1.27
CA TYR A 186 -7.17 18.90 -2.08
C TYR A 186 -6.78 19.14 -3.54
N VAL A 187 -6.04 18.19 -4.12
CA VAL A 187 -5.66 18.22 -5.54
C VAL A 187 -6.04 16.90 -6.18
N GLY A 188 -7.08 16.91 -6.99
CA GLY A 188 -7.60 15.72 -7.68
C GLY A 188 -7.67 15.91 -9.17
N ASP A 189 -7.39 14.84 -9.94
CA ASP A 189 -7.56 14.81 -11.40
C ASP A 189 -6.94 16.01 -12.13
N SER A 190 -5.81 16.51 -11.62
CA SER A 190 -5.19 17.78 -12.01
C SER A 190 -3.68 17.67 -12.15
N GLU A 191 -3.09 18.66 -12.78
CA GLU A 191 -1.65 18.81 -12.90
C GLU A 191 -1.20 20.11 -12.20
N VAL A 192 -0.13 20.00 -11.38
CA VAL A 192 0.54 21.14 -10.75
C VAL A 192 1.84 21.38 -11.50
N ALA A 193 1.94 22.50 -12.19
CA ALA A 193 3.08 22.81 -13.06
C ALA A 193 4.41 22.93 -12.29
N ALA A 194 5.52 22.64 -12.97
CA ALA A 194 6.85 22.70 -12.38
C ALA A 194 7.16 24.07 -11.74
N GLY A 195 7.76 24.04 -10.55
CA GLY A 195 8.13 25.23 -9.79
C GLY A 195 6.94 26.07 -9.27
N SER A 196 5.70 25.64 -9.52
CA SER A 196 4.52 26.37 -9.04
C SER A 196 4.15 26.01 -7.60
N SER A 197 3.35 26.85 -6.98
CA SER A 197 2.86 26.63 -5.62
C SER A 197 1.34 26.74 -5.56
N VAL A 198 0.69 25.74 -5.00
CA VAL A 198 -0.76 25.74 -4.73
C VAL A 198 -1.03 26.56 -3.48
N VAL A 199 -2.03 27.43 -3.54
CA VAL A 199 -2.41 28.23 -2.37
C VAL A 199 -3.08 27.36 -1.31
N ALA A 200 -2.79 27.62 -0.04
CA ALA A 200 -3.41 26.92 1.08
C ALA A 200 -4.94 27.03 1.07
N GLY A 201 -5.62 25.94 1.39
CA GLY A 201 -7.08 25.87 1.36
C GLY A 201 -7.67 25.66 -0.04
N SER A 202 -6.84 25.45 -1.06
CA SER A 202 -7.32 25.21 -2.43
C SER A 202 -7.97 23.85 -2.57
N ILE A 203 -9.03 23.79 -3.37
CA ILE A 203 -9.63 22.57 -3.89
C ILE A 203 -9.46 22.63 -5.40
N LEU A 204 -8.52 21.84 -5.93
CA LEU A 204 -8.28 21.68 -7.36
C LEU A 204 -8.87 20.32 -7.78
N SER A 205 -9.84 20.35 -8.67
CA SER A 205 -10.43 19.15 -9.24
C SER A 205 -10.87 19.48 -10.66
N ARG A 206 -10.57 18.60 -11.60
CA ARG A 206 -11.15 18.72 -12.93
C ARG A 206 -12.60 18.23 -12.81
N GLU A 207 -13.57 19.13 -12.83
CA GLU A 207 -14.96 18.73 -13.06
C GLU A 207 -15.00 18.01 -14.41
N CYS A 208 -15.57 16.79 -14.43
CA CYS A 208 -16.02 16.20 -15.68
C CYS A 208 -17.03 17.19 -16.27
N ALA A 209 -16.63 17.96 -17.27
CA ALA A 209 -17.58 18.73 -18.06
C ALA A 209 -18.61 17.73 -18.61
N ALA A 210 -19.84 17.85 -18.19
CA ALA A 210 -20.92 17.13 -18.83
C ALA A 210 -20.83 17.44 -20.32
N PRO A 211 -21.01 16.45 -21.23
CA PRO A 211 -21.00 16.71 -22.65
C PRO A 211 -21.98 17.85 -22.91
N ALA A 212 -21.52 18.90 -23.59
CA ALA A 212 -22.36 20.01 -23.97
C ALA A 212 -23.53 19.41 -24.75
N THR A 213 -24.74 19.49 -24.21
CA THR A 213 -25.93 19.19 -24.95
C THR A 213 -26.02 20.29 -25.98
N ASP A 214 -25.80 19.94 -27.26
CA ASP A 214 -26.12 20.81 -28.39
C ASP A 214 -27.57 21.24 -28.24
N SER A 215 -27.79 22.42 -27.70
CA SER A 215 -29.07 23.07 -27.78
C SER A 215 -29.24 23.50 -29.24
N ASP A 216 -29.96 22.66 -29.95
CA ASP A 216 -30.46 22.92 -31.31
C ASP A 216 -31.20 24.26 -31.31
N SER A 217 -30.49 25.29 -31.80
CA SER A 217 -31.08 26.59 -32.03
C SER A 217 -31.90 26.53 -33.33
N THR A 218 -33.12 26.01 -33.26
CA THR A 218 -34.11 26.28 -34.28
C THR A 218 -34.51 27.74 -34.17
N SER A 219 -33.87 28.55 -34.99
CA SER A 219 -34.32 29.90 -35.29
C SER A 219 -35.59 29.81 -36.13
N ASP A 220 -36.74 29.96 -35.45
CA ASP A 220 -38.00 30.22 -36.13
C ASP A 220 -37.96 31.63 -36.72
N SER A 221 -37.76 31.68 -38.02
CA SER A 221 -37.93 32.89 -38.84
C SER A 221 -39.40 33.17 -38.94
N GLN A 222 -39.91 34.12 -38.16
CA GLN A 222 -41.21 34.73 -38.37
C GLN A 222 -41.20 35.52 -39.67
N ASP A 223 -41.97 35.02 -40.61
CA ASP A 223 -42.32 35.63 -41.89
C ASP A 223 -43.32 36.76 -41.59
N ASP A 224 -42.89 37.99 -41.69
CA ASP A 224 -43.65 39.21 -41.54
C ASP A 224 -44.23 39.60 -42.89
N THR A 225 -45.40 39.04 -43.26
CA THR A 225 -46.15 39.53 -44.44
C THR A 225 -47.15 40.61 -43.97
N PRO A 226 -47.06 41.82 -44.56
CA PRO A 226 -48.08 42.87 -44.26
C PRO A 226 -49.39 42.59 -44.97
N ASN A 227 -50.42 42.59 -44.18
CA ASN A 227 -51.83 42.52 -44.72
C ASN A 227 -52.27 43.92 -45.13
N PRO A 228 -52.62 44.15 -46.43
CA PRO A 228 -53.28 45.37 -46.85
C PRO A 228 -54.87 45.23 -46.78
N GLU A 229 -55.46 46.36 -46.49
CA GLU A 229 -56.90 46.70 -46.71
C GLU A 229 -57.89 46.31 -45.61
N ALA A 230 -58.47 47.40 -45.04
CA ALA A 230 -59.87 47.66 -45.17
C ALA A 230 -60.25 49.05 -44.66
N ASP A 231 -60.41 49.89 -45.59
CA ASP A 231 -61.24 51.09 -45.55
C ASP A 231 -62.73 50.73 -45.27
N GLN A 232 -63.36 51.39 -44.32
CA GLN A 232 -64.68 51.95 -44.22
C GLN A 232 -65.16 52.06 -42.77
#